data_1be74f14f1ec7cdb7bd4a56ae3f347ea
#
_entry.id   1be74f14f1ec7cdb7bd4a56ae3f347ea
#
_cell.length_a   1.000
_cell.length_b   1.000
_cell.length_c   1.000
_cell.angle_alpha   90.00
_cell.angle_beta   90.00
_cell.angle_gamma   90.00
#
_symmetry.space_group_name_H-M   'P 1'
#
loop_
_entity.id
_entity.type
_entity.pdbx_description
1 polymer ?
#
loop_
_entity_poly.entity_id
_entity_poly.type
_entity_poly.pdbx_seq_one_letter_code
_entity_poly.pdbx_strand_id
1 'polypeptide(L)'
;MSTSGQATYFDGVTSARHDVTVTLGASALQIIASDGQVLAEWSYAELESIPSPQGLLRIGRIDNPVLARLDVRDAKLAAAIDDLSVPIDRSGRTERRGRRRVVFWSLAATVSLLLVAIYGVPEIASRLTPIVPYAAEIRLGAAVDAQVRSILDKSGAGSRFVCGSAEAEQAGRAAFDKMFARLEQAAGQPIPLRIMVVRNHDANAVTLPGGIVYVFDGLIEKAENPDEVAGVIAHELGHVAHRDGTRTVLQHGAMSLLFGLLLGDFVGGGAVIIAAKAILQTSYSRGVEAAADDYAVDLMKTLGADPRALGTILSRIAGSSHGSLKLLLDHPETKDRVNAINARAGAAPTGAILTPSEWADVRRICSGSKG
;
A
#
# COMPACT_ATOMS: atom_id res chain seq x y z
N MET A 1 -16.61 -34.48 59.86
CA MET A 1 -15.26 -34.13 60.37
C MET A 1 -14.99 -32.69 59.96
N SER A 2 -14.83 -31.79 60.92
CA SER A 2 -14.54 -30.35 60.59
C SER A 2 -13.10 -30.29 60.08
N THR A 3 -12.95 -29.91 58.80
CA THR A 3 -11.63 -29.67 58.20
C THR A 3 -11.21 -28.27 58.63
N SER A 4 -10.07 -28.17 59.33
CA SER A 4 -9.51 -26.89 59.75
C SER A 4 -8.06 -26.79 59.26
N GLY A 5 -7.58 -25.57 58.95
CA GLY A 5 -6.22 -25.31 58.52
C GLY A 5 -5.82 -23.85 58.72
N GLN A 6 -4.49 -23.61 58.56
CA GLN A 6 -3.92 -22.30 58.73
C GLN A 6 -4.04 -21.44 57.47
N ALA A 7 -4.34 -20.16 57.63
CA ALA A 7 -4.45 -19.17 56.57
C ALA A 7 -4.01 -17.78 57.05
N THR A 8 -3.89 -16.86 56.09
CA THR A 8 -3.63 -15.45 56.39
C THR A 8 -4.86 -14.64 56.03
N TYR A 9 -5.38 -13.89 56.96
CA TYR A 9 -6.55 -13.02 56.80
C TYR A 9 -6.16 -11.54 56.82
N PHE A 10 -6.75 -10.79 55.91
CA PHE A 10 -6.72 -9.32 55.90
C PHE A 10 -8.13 -8.85 56.02
N ASP A 11 -8.37 -7.95 57.01
CA ASP A 11 -9.70 -7.44 57.33
C ASP A 11 -10.25 -6.41 56.34
N GLY A 12 -9.38 -5.90 55.48
CA GLY A 12 -9.70 -4.86 54.49
C GLY A 12 -9.91 -3.46 55.07
N VAL A 13 -9.81 -3.28 56.38
CA VAL A 13 -9.90 -2.01 57.09
C VAL A 13 -8.52 -1.50 57.46
N THR A 14 -7.66 -2.41 57.85
CA THR A 14 -6.26 -2.14 58.19
C THR A 14 -5.33 -2.85 57.23
N SER A 15 -4.05 -2.47 57.20
CA SER A 15 -3.03 -3.19 56.50
C SER A 15 -2.44 -4.39 57.30
N ALA A 16 -3.04 -4.68 58.44
CA ALA A 16 -2.57 -5.73 59.35
C ALA A 16 -2.77 -7.12 58.72
N ARG A 17 -1.78 -7.95 58.89
CA ARG A 17 -1.84 -9.38 58.55
C ARG A 17 -2.19 -10.16 59.82
N HIS A 18 -3.25 -10.98 59.71
CA HIS A 18 -3.67 -11.88 60.80
C HIS A 18 -3.42 -13.33 60.38
N ASP A 19 -2.58 -14.04 61.13
CA ASP A 19 -2.45 -15.49 60.96
C ASP A 19 -3.63 -16.14 61.73
N VAL A 20 -4.42 -16.89 61.00
CA VAL A 20 -5.72 -17.39 61.46
C VAL A 20 -5.89 -18.88 61.21
N THR A 21 -6.78 -19.48 62.00
CA THR A 21 -7.26 -20.83 61.71
C THR A 21 -8.62 -20.72 61.04
N VAL A 22 -8.76 -21.40 59.90
CA VAL A 22 -10.03 -21.50 59.15
C VAL A 22 -10.66 -22.83 59.46
N THR A 23 -11.92 -22.81 59.88
CA THR A 23 -12.71 -23.98 60.14
C THR A 23 -13.90 -24.02 59.18
N LEU A 24 -14.09 -25.17 58.53
CA LEU A 24 -15.15 -25.35 57.55
C LEU A 24 -16.41 -25.90 58.22
N GLY A 25 -17.48 -25.07 58.21
CA GLY A 25 -18.83 -25.48 58.64
C GLY A 25 -19.66 -26.04 57.47
N ALA A 26 -20.93 -26.33 57.73
CA ALA A 26 -21.82 -26.89 56.72
C ALA A 26 -22.22 -25.87 55.63
N SER A 27 -22.33 -24.60 55.90
CA SER A 27 -22.79 -23.54 54.99
C SER A 27 -21.82 -22.33 54.88
N ALA A 28 -20.85 -22.24 55.81
CA ALA A 28 -19.92 -21.14 55.89
C ALA A 28 -18.55 -21.59 56.43
N LEU A 29 -17.51 -20.82 56.11
CA LEU A 29 -16.20 -20.94 56.76
C LEU A 29 -16.08 -19.90 57.87
N GLN A 30 -15.45 -20.26 59.00
CA GLN A 30 -15.16 -19.37 60.12
C GLN A 30 -13.66 -19.05 60.13
N ILE A 31 -13.33 -17.79 60.27
CA ILE A 31 -11.95 -17.25 60.38
C ILE A 31 -11.72 -16.94 61.84
N ILE A 32 -10.81 -17.68 62.46
CA ILE A 32 -10.59 -17.64 63.94
C ILE A 32 -9.17 -17.16 64.18
N ALA A 33 -9.05 -16.14 65.02
CA ALA A 33 -7.77 -15.64 65.49
C ALA A 33 -7.04 -16.63 66.41
N SER A 34 -5.73 -16.41 66.65
CA SER A 34 -4.89 -17.26 67.51
C SER A 34 -5.37 -17.33 68.96
N ASP A 35 -6.13 -16.33 69.39
CA ASP A 35 -6.73 -16.27 70.75
C ASP A 35 -8.07 -16.98 70.86
N GLY A 36 -8.58 -17.55 69.77
CA GLY A 36 -9.86 -18.25 69.72
C GLY A 36 -11.05 -17.37 69.34
N GLN A 37 -10.84 -16.06 69.11
CA GLN A 37 -11.93 -15.16 68.71
C GLN A 37 -12.29 -15.38 67.24
N VAL A 38 -13.59 -15.45 66.89
CA VAL A 38 -14.07 -15.49 65.52
C VAL A 38 -13.99 -14.08 64.92
N LEU A 39 -13.12 -13.87 63.97
CA LEU A 39 -12.93 -12.60 63.27
C LEU A 39 -13.96 -12.37 62.18
N ALA A 40 -14.32 -13.42 61.46
CA ALA A 40 -15.31 -13.34 60.38
C ALA A 40 -15.91 -14.70 60.10
N GLU A 41 -17.12 -14.70 59.54
CA GLU A 41 -17.79 -15.90 59.02
C GLU A 41 -18.24 -15.57 57.59
N TRP A 42 -17.83 -16.42 56.64
CA TRP A 42 -18.14 -16.23 55.23
C TRP A 42 -18.92 -17.39 54.67
N SER A 43 -20.11 -17.12 54.09
CA SER A 43 -20.91 -18.09 53.39
C SER A 43 -20.22 -18.58 52.15
N TYR A 44 -20.25 -19.87 51.84
CA TYR A 44 -19.68 -20.42 50.60
C TYR A 44 -20.33 -19.82 49.34
N ALA A 45 -21.57 -19.37 49.39
CA ALA A 45 -22.26 -18.72 48.28
C ALA A 45 -21.76 -17.30 47.97
N GLU A 46 -21.08 -16.67 48.92
CA GLU A 46 -20.58 -15.26 48.81
C GLU A 46 -19.08 -15.23 48.50
N LEU A 47 -18.42 -16.35 48.34
CA LEU A 47 -16.99 -16.40 48.08
C LEU A 47 -16.69 -16.12 46.61
N GLU A 48 -15.70 -15.27 46.35
CA GLU A 48 -15.12 -15.06 45.04
C GLU A 48 -13.61 -15.32 45.05
N SER A 49 -13.10 -15.87 43.93
CA SER A 49 -11.66 -16.04 43.76
C SER A 49 -11.01 -14.74 43.28
N ILE A 50 -9.95 -14.34 43.97
CA ILE A 50 -9.13 -13.18 43.62
C ILE A 50 -7.85 -13.70 42.92
N PRO A 51 -7.40 -13.05 41.82
CA PRO A 51 -6.18 -13.45 41.14
C PRO A 51 -4.99 -13.56 42.11
N SER A 52 -4.30 -14.69 42.09
CA SER A 52 -3.18 -15.00 43.00
C SER A 52 -2.07 -15.79 42.32
N PRO A 53 -0.83 -15.77 42.87
CA PRO A 53 0.26 -16.62 42.38
C PRO A 53 -0.08 -18.11 42.48
N GLN A 54 0.63 -18.95 41.70
CA GLN A 54 0.47 -20.40 41.76
C GLN A 54 0.71 -20.95 43.18
N GLY A 55 -0.12 -21.86 43.64
CA GLY A 55 -0.04 -22.47 44.96
C GLY A 55 -0.64 -21.63 46.09
N LEU A 56 -1.34 -20.55 45.80
CA LEU A 56 -2.05 -19.74 46.74
C LEU A 56 -3.51 -19.60 46.32
N LEU A 57 -4.45 -20.08 47.13
CA LEU A 57 -5.87 -19.76 47.00
C LEU A 57 -6.15 -18.44 47.70
N ARG A 58 -6.56 -17.41 46.95
CA ARG A 58 -6.99 -16.13 47.51
C ARG A 58 -8.47 -15.95 47.25
N ILE A 59 -9.21 -15.78 48.35
CA ILE A 59 -10.67 -15.59 48.29
C ILE A 59 -11.10 -14.33 49.02
N GLY A 60 -12.16 -13.71 48.50
CA GLY A 60 -12.86 -12.57 49.09
C GLY A 60 -14.37 -12.82 49.11
N ARG A 61 -15.15 -11.81 49.50
CA ARG A 61 -16.62 -11.82 49.49
C ARG A 61 -17.16 -10.93 48.38
N ILE A 62 -18.16 -11.44 47.65
CA ILE A 62 -18.81 -10.73 46.52
C ILE A 62 -19.43 -9.39 46.95
N ASP A 63 -20.08 -9.33 48.12
CA ASP A 63 -20.84 -8.15 48.58
C ASP A 63 -20.06 -7.25 49.55
N ASN A 64 -18.79 -7.47 49.75
CA ASN A 64 -18.01 -6.65 50.63
C ASN A 64 -17.12 -5.66 49.84
N PRO A 65 -17.43 -4.38 49.81
CA PRO A 65 -16.64 -3.36 49.11
C PRO A 65 -15.25 -3.18 49.72
N VAL A 66 -14.98 -3.83 50.82
CA VAL A 66 -13.75 -3.75 51.57
C VAL A 66 -12.77 -4.78 51.04
N LEU A 67 -11.50 -4.43 50.95
CA LEU A 67 -10.39 -5.26 50.50
C LEU A 67 -10.10 -6.50 51.41
N ALA A 68 -11.15 -7.03 52.07
CA ALA A 68 -11.05 -8.20 52.92
C ALA A 68 -10.74 -9.43 52.07
N ARG A 69 -9.68 -10.18 52.46
CA ARG A 69 -9.25 -11.36 51.73
C ARG A 69 -8.66 -12.43 52.65
N LEU A 70 -8.81 -13.64 52.24
CA LEU A 70 -8.21 -14.80 52.88
C LEU A 70 -7.22 -15.46 51.94
N ASP A 71 -5.98 -15.58 52.35
CA ASP A 71 -4.88 -16.22 51.61
C ASP A 71 -4.61 -17.62 52.20
N VAL A 72 -4.97 -18.67 51.46
CA VAL A 72 -4.83 -20.08 51.87
C VAL A 72 -3.71 -20.72 51.10
N ARG A 73 -2.66 -21.19 51.80
CA ARG A 73 -1.51 -21.89 51.24
C ARG A 73 -1.59 -23.41 51.42
N ASP A 74 -2.37 -23.87 52.39
CA ASP A 74 -2.60 -25.30 52.60
C ASP A 74 -3.43 -25.85 51.47
N ALA A 75 -2.83 -26.74 50.65
CA ALA A 75 -3.49 -27.31 49.47
C ALA A 75 -4.70 -28.18 49.81
N LYS A 76 -4.73 -28.82 51.02
CA LYS A 76 -5.86 -29.62 51.46
C LYS A 76 -7.04 -28.74 51.88
N LEU A 77 -6.75 -27.68 52.60
CA LEU A 77 -7.77 -26.70 52.98
C LEU A 77 -8.30 -25.95 51.76
N ALA A 78 -7.44 -25.57 50.83
CA ALA A 78 -7.82 -24.93 49.58
C ALA A 78 -8.75 -25.82 48.73
N ALA A 79 -8.44 -27.11 48.57
CA ALA A 79 -9.28 -28.03 47.87
C ALA A 79 -10.62 -28.26 48.56
N ALA A 80 -10.66 -28.33 49.91
CA ALA A 80 -11.89 -28.49 50.66
C ALA A 80 -12.79 -27.23 50.58
N ILE A 81 -12.20 -26.03 50.49
CA ILE A 81 -12.95 -24.80 50.27
C ILE A 81 -13.55 -24.76 48.86
N ASP A 82 -12.75 -25.20 47.84
CA ASP A 82 -13.20 -25.24 46.47
C ASP A 82 -14.32 -26.24 46.22
N ASP A 83 -14.30 -27.38 46.94
CA ASP A 83 -15.34 -28.43 46.88
C ASP A 83 -16.69 -27.97 47.53
N LEU A 84 -16.60 -27.16 48.58
CA LEU A 84 -17.79 -26.64 49.34
C LEU A 84 -18.34 -25.35 48.76
N SER A 85 -17.55 -24.57 48.07
CA SER A 85 -17.98 -23.34 47.43
C SER A 85 -18.66 -23.63 46.10
N VAL A 86 -19.70 -22.87 45.79
CA VAL A 86 -20.28 -22.86 44.44
C VAL A 86 -19.15 -22.44 43.49
N PRO A 87 -18.93 -23.13 42.31
CA PRO A 87 -17.70 -23.04 41.56
C PRO A 87 -17.11 -21.65 41.41
N ILE A 88 -16.08 -21.38 42.21
CA ILE A 88 -15.40 -20.08 42.37
C ILE A 88 -14.68 -19.65 41.07
N ASP A 89 -14.39 -20.58 40.17
CA ASP A 89 -13.57 -20.33 39.00
C ASP A 89 -14.34 -20.55 37.70
N ARG A 90 -15.30 -19.67 37.41
CA ARG A 90 -15.83 -19.52 36.03
C ARG A 90 -15.28 -18.32 35.27
N SER A 91 -14.67 -17.34 35.93
CA SER A 91 -14.17 -16.13 35.29
C SER A 91 -12.93 -16.39 34.42
N GLY A 92 -11.97 -17.17 34.88
CA GLY A 92 -10.73 -17.39 34.15
C GLY A 92 -10.85 -18.21 32.86
N ARG A 93 -11.78 -19.20 32.80
CA ARG A 93 -12.01 -19.99 31.58
C ARG A 93 -12.89 -19.26 30.56
N THR A 94 -13.85 -18.47 31.01
CA THR A 94 -14.71 -17.63 30.15
C THR A 94 -13.93 -16.47 29.58
N GLU A 95 -13.05 -15.82 30.33
CA GLU A 95 -12.16 -14.77 29.83
C GLU A 95 -11.17 -15.28 28.80
N ARG A 96 -10.50 -16.41 29.02
CA ARG A 96 -9.58 -17.01 28.05
C ARG A 96 -10.29 -17.41 26.75
N ARG A 97 -11.52 -17.90 26.82
CA ARG A 97 -12.30 -18.26 25.63
C ARG A 97 -12.83 -17.02 24.90
N GLY A 98 -13.22 -15.98 25.62
CA GLY A 98 -13.58 -14.67 25.11
C GLY A 98 -12.40 -14.02 24.38
N ARG A 99 -11.22 -13.96 25.02
CA ARG A 99 -9.99 -13.40 24.43
C ARG A 99 -9.55 -14.14 23.17
N ARG A 100 -9.62 -15.49 23.15
CA ARG A 100 -9.31 -16.28 21.94
C ARG A 100 -10.28 -15.97 20.81
N ARG A 101 -11.57 -15.77 21.07
CA ARG A 101 -12.54 -15.35 20.03
C ARG A 101 -12.24 -13.96 19.50
N VAL A 102 -11.94 -13.00 20.36
CA VAL A 102 -11.56 -11.64 19.92
C VAL A 102 -10.31 -11.69 19.07
N VAL A 103 -9.24 -12.40 19.49
CA VAL A 103 -8.01 -12.55 18.72
C VAL A 103 -8.28 -13.22 17.37
N PHE A 104 -9.10 -14.31 17.35
CA PHE A 104 -9.45 -14.99 16.11
C PHE A 104 -10.22 -14.07 15.13
N TRP A 105 -11.22 -13.34 15.60
CA TRP A 105 -12.00 -12.45 14.76
C TRP A 105 -11.20 -11.23 14.31
N SER A 106 -10.31 -10.68 15.16
CA SER A 106 -9.39 -9.62 14.77
C SER A 106 -8.43 -10.07 13.69
N LEU A 107 -7.86 -11.28 13.81
CA LEU A 107 -7.00 -11.86 12.79
C LEU A 107 -7.75 -12.11 11.49
N ALA A 108 -8.95 -12.69 11.57
CA ALA A 108 -9.80 -12.93 10.41
C ALA A 108 -10.18 -11.62 9.69
N ALA A 109 -10.53 -10.56 10.44
CA ALA A 109 -10.81 -9.25 9.89
C ALA A 109 -9.57 -8.66 9.19
N THR A 110 -8.39 -8.74 9.82
CA THR A 110 -7.13 -8.27 9.22
C THR A 110 -6.81 -9.01 7.93
N VAL A 111 -6.92 -10.35 7.92
CA VAL A 111 -6.68 -11.17 6.73
C VAL A 111 -7.71 -10.82 5.63
N SER A 112 -8.98 -10.70 5.98
CA SER A 112 -10.03 -10.29 5.03
C SER A 112 -9.74 -8.93 4.41
N LEU A 113 -9.33 -7.96 5.21
CA LEU A 113 -8.95 -6.62 4.75
C LEU A 113 -7.76 -6.67 3.79
N LEU A 114 -6.72 -7.45 4.13
CA LEU A 114 -5.57 -7.65 3.24
C LEU A 114 -5.97 -8.29 1.91
N LEU A 115 -6.86 -9.29 1.94
CA LEU A 115 -7.37 -9.92 0.72
C LEU A 115 -8.16 -8.92 -0.15
N VAL A 116 -9.00 -8.09 0.46
CA VAL A 116 -9.72 -7.02 -0.26
C VAL A 116 -8.73 -6.01 -0.83
N ALA A 117 -7.72 -5.60 -0.08
CA ALA A 117 -6.71 -4.66 -0.54
C ALA A 117 -5.89 -5.21 -1.72
N ILE A 118 -5.45 -6.46 -1.64
CA ILE A 118 -4.54 -7.07 -2.62
C ILE A 118 -5.28 -7.55 -3.88
N TYR A 119 -6.48 -8.09 -3.74
CA TYR A 119 -7.22 -8.71 -4.84
C TYR A 119 -8.49 -7.95 -5.21
N GLY A 120 -9.25 -7.49 -4.22
CA GLY A 120 -10.54 -6.83 -4.42
C GLY A 120 -10.38 -5.45 -5.05
N VAL A 121 -9.49 -4.61 -4.51
CA VAL A 121 -9.27 -3.25 -5.01
C VAL A 121 -8.78 -3.24 -6.46
N PRO A 122 -7.75 -4.01 -6.88
CA PRO A 122 -7.32 -4.08 -8.27
C PRO A 122 -8.42 -4.58 -9.21
N GLU A 123 -9.17 -5.61 -8.82
CA GLU A 123 -10.25 -6.16 -9.62
C GLU A 123 -11.41 -5.16 -9.81
N ILE A 124 -11.82 -4.48 -8.74
CA ILE A 124 -12.85 -3.44 -8.81
C ILE A 124 -12.38 -2.28 -9.71
N ALA A 125 -11.15 -1.82 -9.54
CA ALA A 125 -10.60 -0.74 -10.35
C ALA A 125 -10.53 -1.13 -11.84
N SER A 126 -10.15 -2.37 -12.16
CA SER A 126 -10.12 -2.85 -13.54
C SER A 126 -11.51 -2.88 -14.20
N ARG A 127 -12.54 -3.23 -13.43
CA ARG A 127 -13.95 -3.23 -13.91
C ARG A 127 -14.54 -1.83 -14.00
N LEU A 128 -14.12 -0.91 -13.14
CA LEU A 128 -14.61 0.47 -13.16
C LEU A 128 -13.93 1.32 -14.23
N THR A 129 -12.67 1.07 -14.55
CA THR A 129 -11.90 1.86 -15.52
C THR A 129 -12.63 2.02 -16.87
N PRO A 130 -13.20 0.97 -17.51
CA PRO A 130 -13.91 1.11 -18.77
C PRO A 130 -15.19 1.97 -18.70
N ILE A 131 -15.79 2.07 -17.51
CA ILE A 131 -17.05 2.79 -17.28
C ILE A 131 -16.80 4.29 -17.04
N VAL A 132 -15.58 4.68 -16.67
CA VAL A 132 -15.22 6.10 -16.47
C VAL A 132 -15.36 6.85 -17.80
N PRO A 133 -16.19 7.90 -17.87
CA PRO A 133 -16.30 8.70 -19.09
C PRO A 133 -14.99 9.40 -19.43
N TYR A 134 -14.63 9.48 -20.71
CA TYR A 134 -13.39 10.17 -21.14
C TYR A 134 -13.30 11.62 -20.65
N ALA A 135 -14.42 12.35 -20.59
CA ALA A 135 -14.43 13.70 -20.03
C ALA A 135 -14.03 13.75 -18.54
N ALA A 136 -14.35 12.72 -17.76
CA ALA A 136 -13.91 12.61 -16.37
C ALA A 136 -12.44 12.24 -16.29
N GLU A 137 -11.96 11.35 -17.16
CA GLU A 137 -10.55 10.97 -17.25
C GLU A 137 -9.65 12.17 -17.63
N ILE A 138 -10.06 12.99 -18.59
CA ILE A 138 -9.34 14.21 -18.98
C ILE A 138 -9.24 15.20 -17.80
N ARG A 139 -10.33 15.39 -17.04
CA ARG A 139 -10.30 16.24 -15.83
C ARG A 139 -9.40 15.69 -14.74
N LEU A 140 -9.46 14.37 -14.54
CA LEU A 140 -8.56 13.68 -13.61
C LEU A 140 -7.09 13.87 -14.03
N GLY A 141 -6.81 13.68 -15.33
CA GLY A 141 -5.48 13.90 -15.91
C GLY A 141 -4.97 15.31 -15.69
N ALA A 142 -5.80 16.34 -15.88
CA ALA A 142 -5.41 17.73 -15.63
C ALA A 142 -5.06 17.99 -14.15
N ALA A 143 -5.82 17.40 -13.22
CA ALA A 143 -5.53 17.51 -11.79
C ALA A 143 -4.20 16.81 -11.40
N VAL A 144 -3.96 15.62 -11.95
CA VAL A 144 -2.74 14.85 -11.75
C VAL A 144 -1.55 15.57 -12.41
N ASP A 145 -1.72 16.13 -13.62
CA ASP A 145 -0.71 16.91 -14.34
C ASP A 145 -0.16 18.07 -13.49
N ALA A 146 -1.06 18.86 -12.89
CA ALA A 146 -0.67 19.97 -12.03
C ALA A 146 0.22 19.50 -10.85
N GLN A 147 -0.15 18.36 -10.25
CA GLN A 147 0.61 17.80 -9.12
C GLN A 147 1.94 17.18 -9.57
N VAL A 148 1.96 16.46 -10.69
CA VAL A 148 3.18 15.87 -11.26
C VAL A 148 4.17 16.96 -11.62
N ARG A 149 3.72 18.04 -12.25
CA ARG A 149 4.56 19.23 -12.53
C ARG A 149 5.19 19.78 -11.26
N SER A 150 4.42 19.94 -10.19
CA SER A 150 4.96 20.45 -8.91
C SER A 150 6.02 19.54 -8.27
N ILE A 151 5.94 18.22 -8.54
CA ILE A 151 6.92 17.23 -8.05
C ILE A 151 8.18 17.22 -8.92
N LEU A 152 8.03 17.32 -10.24
CA LEU A 152 9.13 17.19 -11.20
C LEU A 152 9.87 18.50 -11.44
N ASP A 153 9.17 19.65 -11.42
CA ASP A 153 9.78 20.98 -11.59
C ASP A 153 10.48 21.46 -10.32
N LYS A 154 11.65 20.90 -10.07
CA LYS A 154 12.50 21.28 -8.92
C LYS A 154 13.09 22.68 -9.04
N SER A 155 13.06 23.27 -10.25
CA SER A 155 13.63 24.60 -10.50
C SER A 155 12.71 25.73 -10.06
N GLY A 156 11.41 25.45 -9.84
CA GLY A 156 10.38 26.46 -9.54
C GLY A 156 10.17 27.47 -10.69
N ALA A 157 10.81 27.24 -11.83
CA ALA A 157 10.87 28.18 -12.94
C ALA A 157 9.81 27.92 -14.02
N GLY A 158 8.73 27.19 -13.70
CA GLY A 158 7.54 26.84 -14.53
C GLY A 158 7.68 26.92 -16.06
N SER A 159 8.17 28.03 -16.57
CA SER A 159 8.38 28.29 -18.00
C SER A 159 9.54 27.50 -18.63
N ARG A 160 10.45 26.96 -17.82
CA ARG A 160 11.62 26.19 -18.31
C ARG A 160 11.45 24.68 -18.14
N PHE A 161 10.38 24.23 -17.48
CA PHE A 161 10.14 22.80 -17.27
C PHE A 161 9.92 22.06 -18.59
N VAL A 162 9.16 22.65 -19.52
CA VAL A 162 8.89 22.09 -20.86
C VAL A 162 9.92 22.60 -21.84
N CYS A 163 10.52 21.69 -22.60
CA CYS A 163 11.48 21.98 -23.66
C CYS A 163 10.79 22.49 -24.94
N GLY A 164 11.54 23.11 -25.83
CA GLY A 164 11.04 23.58 -27.13
C GLY A 164 10.45 25.00 -27.13
N SER A 165 10.54 25.73 -26.02
CA SER A 165 10.05 27.11 -25.93
C SER A 165 11.10 28.17 -26.32
N ALA A 166 12.39 27.88 -26.16
CA ALA A 166 13.45 28.77 -26.53
C ALA A 166 13.69 28.71 -28.05
N GLU A 167 14.16 29.85 -28.64
CA GLU A 167 14.43 29.94 -30.08
C GLU A 167 15.36 28.82 -30.58
N ALA A 168 16.44 28.54 -29.85
CA ALA A 168 17.38 27.46 -30.18
C ALA A 168 16.76 26.03 -30.12
N GLU A 169 15.61 25.88 -29.50
CA GLU A 169 14.91 24.61 -29.31
C GLU A 169 13.76 24.36 -30.32
N GLN A 170 13.35 25.41 -31.06
CA GLN A 170 12.17 25.39 -31.93
C GLN A 170 12.28 24.33 -33.04
N ALA A 171 13.47 24.20 -33.66
CA ALA A 171 13.70 23.17 -34.68
C ALA A 171 13.50 21.76 -34.11
N GLY A 172 14.03 21.51 -32.90
CA GLY A 172 13.84 20.26 -32.18
C GLY A 172 12.39 19.99 -31.84
N ARG A 173 11.68 21.02 -31.41
CA ARG A 173 10.23 20.95 -31.13
C ARG A 173 9.43 20.60 -32.39
N ALA A 174 9.69 21.28 -33.50
CA ALA A 174 8.99 20.99 -34.77
C ALA A 174 9.23 19.56 -35.26
N ALA A 175 10.48 19.07 -35.18
CA ALA A 175 10.82 17.70 -35.54
C ALA A 175 10.14 16.67 -34.60
N PHE A 176 10.12 16.94 -33.29
CA PHE A 176 9.44 16.10 -32.31
C PHE A 176 7.91 16.08 -32.53
N ASP A 177 7.30 17.23 -32.77
CA ASP A 177 5.88 17.33 -33.06
C ASP A 177 5.49 16.59 -34.37
N LYS A 178 6.36 16.59 -35.40
CA LYS A 178 6.20 15.78 -36.60
C LYS A 178 6.19 14.28 -36.30
N MET A 179 7.13 13.80 -35.48
CA MET A 179 7.17 12.41 -35.05
C MET A 179 5.89 12.04 -34.29
N PHE A 180 5.53 12.89 -33.34
CA PHE A 180 4.35 12.66 -32.53
C PHE A 180 3.06 12.66 -33.36
N ALA A 181 2.88 13.58 -34.28
CA ALA A 181 1.70 13.62 -35.16
C ALA A 181 1.51 12.32 -35.97
N ARG A 182 2.60 11.68 -36.42
CA ARG A 182 2.56 10.36 -37.07
C ARG A 182 2.11 9.27 -36.10
N LEU A 183 2.63 9.26 -34.87
CA LEU A 183 2.26 8.31 -33.82
C LEU A 183 0.79 8.53 -33.42
N GLU A 184 0.35 9.74 -33.19
CA GLU A 184 -1.01 10.10 -32.81
C GLU A 184 -2.02 9.67 -33.88
N GLN A 185 -1.74 9.97 -35.15
CA GLN A 185 -2.60 9.56 -36.27
C GLN A 185 -2.72 8.04 -36.37
N ALA A 186 -1.61 7.31 -36.24
CA ALA A 186 -1.61 5.86 -36.31
C ALA A 186 -2.26 5.20 -35.08
N ALA A 187 -2.11 5.81 -33.90
CA ALA A 187 -2.70 5.35 -32.64
C ALA A 187 -4.23 5.47 -32.60
N GLY A 188 -4.81 6.47 -33.26
CA GLY A 188 -6.26 6.67 -33.38
C GLY A 188 -7.01 6.71 -32.05
N GLN A 189 -6.39 7.29 -31.01
CA GLN A 189 -6.97 7.30 -29.67
C GLN A 189 -8.27 8.12 -29.59
N PRO A 190 -9.28 7.70 -28.79
CA PRO A 190 -10.56 8.38 -28.68
C PRO A 190 -10.50 9.68 -27.85
N ILE A 191 -9.35 10.00 -27.26
CA ILE A 191 -9.07 11.20 -26.48
C ILE A 191 -7.94 12.00 -27.10
N PRO A 192 -7.92 13.33 -26.94
CA PRO A 192 -6.81 14.14 -27.41
C PRO A 192 -5.53 13.78 -26.64
N LEU A 193 -4.46 13.52 -27.39
CA LEU A 193 -3.16 13.25 -26.83
C LEU A 193 -2.37 14.57 -26.63
N ARG A 194 -1.66 14.66 -25.53
CA ARG A 194 -0.80 15.80 -25.22
C ARG A 194 0.56 15.31 -24.75
N ILE A 195 1.54 15.40 -25.63
CA ILE A 195 2.90 14.98 -25.32
C ILE A 195 3.83 16.17 -25.13
N MET A 196 4.73 16.06 -24.17
CA MET A 196 5.67 17.12 -23.84
C MET A 196 7.03 16.54 -23.52
N VAL A 197 8.08 17.14 -24.08
CA VAL A 197 9.45 16.89 -23.62
C VAL A 197 9.72 17.78 -22.43
N VAL A 198 10.18 17.18 -21.34
CA VAL A 198 10.45 17.90 -20.08
C VAL A 198 11.90 17.73 -19.63
N ARG A 199 12.45 18.77 -18.97
CA ARG A 199 13.81 18.75 -18.42
C ARG A 199 13.88 17.85 -17.20
N ASN A 200 14.34 16.65 -17.42
CA ASN A 200 14.67 15.67 -16.39
C ASN A 200 15.69 14.68 -16.96
N HIS A 201 16.88 14.63 -16.37
CA HIS A 201 17.99 13.79 -16.86
C HIS A 201 17.80 12.29 -16.64
N ASP A 202 16.72 11.87 -15.96
CA ASP A 202 16.37 10.45 -15.91
C ASP A 202 15.96 9.97 -17.31
N ALA A 203 16.45 8.82 -17.75
CA ALA A 203 15.99 8.21 -18.99
C ALA A 203 14.61 7.57 -18.75
N ASN A 204 13.53 8.36 -18.91
CA ASN A 204 12.17 7.93 -18.62
C ASN A 204 11.12 8.60 -19.51
N ALA A 205 9.95 7.99 -19.58
CA ALA A 205 8.71 8.59 -20.04
C ALA A 205 7.60 8.21 -19.06
N VAL A 206 6.54 9.00 -18.96
CA VAL A 206 5.45 8.77 -18.00
C VAL A 206 4.13 9.13 -18.61
N THR A 207 3.18 8.21 -18.55
CA THR A 207 1.79 8.41 -18.98
C THR A 207 0.89 8.77 -17.79
N LEU A 208 0.14 9.86 -17.94
CA LEU A 208 -0.89 10.29 -16.99
C LEU A 208 -2.28 9.99 -17.56
N PRO A 209 -3.33 9.91 -16.73
CA PRO A 209 -4.71 9.83 -17.20
C PRO A 209 -5.05 10.94 -18.20
N GLY A 210 -6.00 10.68 -19.09
CA GLY A 210 -6.47 11.70 -20.03
C GLY A 210 -5.54 12.00 -21.20
N GLY A 211 -4.63 11.07 -21.53
CA GLY A 211 -3.80 11.15 -22.75
C GLY A 211 -2.60 12.10 -22.64
N ILE A 212 -2.14 12.37 -21.43
CA ILE A 212 -0.94 13.21 -21.19
C ILE A 212 0.28 12.33 -21.05
N VAL A 213 1.33 12.62 -21.83
CA VAL A 213 2.61 11.88 -21.79
C VAL A 213 3.76 12.85 -21.61
N TYR A 214 4.61 12.61 -20.64
CA TYR A 214 5.89 13.28 -20.46
C TYR A 214 7.02 12.40 -20.99
N VAL A 215 7.85 12.98 -21.85
CA VAL A 215 9.10 12.40 -22.30
C VAL A 215 10.24 13.18 -21.66
N PHE A 216 11.08 12.52 -20.89
CA PHE A 216 12.19 13.19 -20.22
C PHE A 216 13.36 13.38 -21.20
N ASP A 217 14.05 14.50 -21.13
CA ASP A 217 15.19 14.76 -22.03
C ASP A 217 16.31 13.74 -21.86
N GLY A 218 16.49 13.18 -20.66
CA GLY A 218 17.43 12.07 -20.44
C GLY A 218 17.15 10.82 -21.27
N LEU A 219 15.90 10.56 -21.65
CA LEU A 219 15.56 9.48 -22.59
C LEU A 219 16.09 9.78 -23.99
N ILE A 220 15.89 11.03 -24.46
CA ILE A 220 16.38 11.49 -25.77
C ILE A 220 17.92 11.47 -25.82
N GLU A 221 18.58 11.85 -24.72
CA GLU A 221 20.05 11.79 -24.60
C GLU A 221 20.59 10.35 -24.69
N LYS A 222 19.86 9.37 -24.16
CA LYS A 222 20.24 7.95 -24.21
C LYS A 222 19.93 7.24 -25.52
N ALA A 223 18.97 7.79 -26.30
CA ALA A 223 18.58 7.21 -27.57
C ALA A 223 19.64 7.45 -28.65
N GLU A 224 19.91 6.44 -29.47
CA GLU A 224 20.85 6.51 -30.59
C GLU A 224 20.17 6.87 -31.92
N ASN A 225 18.88 6.57 -32.03
CA ASN A 225 18.10 6.84 -33.24
C ASN A 225 16.65 7.24 -32.88
N PRO A 226 15.91 7.85 -33.81
CA PRO A 226 14.56 8.35 -33.53
C PRO A 226 13.55 7.24 -33.26
N ASP A 227 13.74 6.04 -33.81
CA ASP A 227 12.82 4.91 -33.62
C ASP A 227 12.86 4.40 -32.18
N GLU A 228 13.97 4.58 -31.45
CA GLU A 228 14.07 4.24 -30.05
C GLU A 228 13.15 5.14 -29.17
N VAL A 229 13.15 6.45 -29.43
CA VAL A 229 12.24 7.38 -28.73
C VAL A 229 10.81 7.11 -29.15
N ALA A 230 10.56 6.92 -30.45
CA ALA A 230 9.22 6.58 -30.94
C ALA A 230 8.68 5.27 -30.36
N GLY A 231 9.52 4.27 -30.19
CA GLY A 231 9.17 2.99 -29.56
C GLY A 231 8.71 3.16 -28.10
N VAL A 232 9.44 3.97 -27.33
CA VAL A 232 9.02 4.28 -25.95
C VAL A 232 7.73 5.10 -25.94
N ILE A 233 7.57 6.08 -26.80
CA ILE A 233 6.31 6.83 -26.91
C ILE A 233 5.15 5.91 -27.31
N ALA A 234 5.38 4.99 -28.25
CA ALA A 234 4.38 4.00 -28.66
C ALA A 234 3.96 3.09 -27.50
N HIS A 235 4.91 2.70 -26.65
CA HIS A 235 4.65 1.95 -25.41
C HIS A 235 3.79 2.78 -24.43
N GLU A 236 4.12 4.04 -24.20
CA GLU A 236 3.32 4.96 -23.38
C GLU A 236 1.89 5.14 -23.94
N LEU A 237 1.76 5.21 -25.27
CA LEU A 237 0.44 5.23 -25.92
C LEU A 237 -0.33 3.92 -25.73
N GLY A 238 0.35 2.80 -25.54
CA GLY A 238 -0.25 1.53 -25.10
C GLY A 238 -0.91 1.67 -23.72
N HIS A 239 -0.24 2.30 -22.76
CA HIS A 239 -0.81 2.59 -21.44
C HIS A 239 -2.01 3.57 -21.53
N VAL A 240 -1.98 4.54 -22.46
CA VAL A 240 -3.16 5.39 -22.73
C VAL A 240 -4.30 4.55 -23.27
N ALA A 241 -4.06 3.70 -24.29
CA ALA A 241 -5.07 2.84 -24.91
C ALA A 241 -5.74 1.90 -23.89
N HIS A 242 -4.97 1.33 -22.99
CA HIS A 242 -5.45 0.44 -21.93
C HIS A 242 -5.94 1.19 -20.68
N ARG A 243 -5.82 2.53 -20.65
CA ARG A 243 -6.24 3.41 -19.54
C ARG A 243 -5.58 3.04 -18.21
N ASP A 244 -4.33 2.59 -18.26
CA ASP A 244 -3.61 2.08 -17.09
C ASP A 244 -3.38 3.16 -16.03
N GLY A 245 -3.08 4.41 -16.45
CA GLY A 245 -2.99 5.55 -15.54
C GLY A 245 -4.30 5.81 -14.77
N THR A 246 -5.45 5.71 -15.43
CA THR A 246 -6.76 5.84 -14.78
C THR A 246 -7.01 4.71 -13.78
N ARG A 247 -6.67 3.48 -14.15
CA ARG A 247 -6.75 2.31 -13.27
C ARG A 247 -5.88 2.49 -12.03
N THR A 248 -4.65 2.96 -12.20
CA THR A 248 -3.71 3.25 -11.10
C THR A 248 -4.29 4.28 -10.13
N VAL A 249 -4.86 5.38 -10.63
CA VAL A 249 -5.50 6.39 -9.79
C VAL A 249 -6.70 5.82 -9.02
N LEU A 250 -7.54 5.01 -9.66
CA LEU A 250 -8.68 4.36 -9.01
C LEU A 250 -8.21 3.38 -7.91
N GLN A 251 -7.18 2.59 -8.15
CA GLN A 251 -6.61 1.67 -7.16
C GLN A 251 -6.08 2.41 -5.93
N HIS A 252 -5.24 3.41 -6.14
CA HIS A 252 -4.66 4.18 -5.04
C HIS A 252 -5.69 5.05 -4.32
N GLY A 253 -6.67 5.59 -5.03
CA GLY A 253 -7.80 6.30 -4.44
C GLY A 253 -8.68 5.39 -3.56
N ALA A 254 -8.98 4.18 -4.03
CA ALA A 254 -9.73 3.20 -3.24
C ALA A 254 -8.93 2.71 -2.02
N MET A 255 -7.61 2.51 -2.15
CA MET A 255 -6.74 2.18 -1.02
C MET A 255 -6.69 3.32 0.00
N SER A 256 -6.56 4.57 -0.45
CA SER A 256 -6.58 5.73 0.44
C SER A 256 -7.91 5.86 1.19
N LEU A 257 -9.04 5.62 0.52
CA LEU A 257 -10.36 5.59 1.16
C LEU A 257 -10.47 4.48 2.19
N LEU A 258 -10.00 3.27 1.86
CA LEU A 258 -10.03 2.12 2.76
C LEU A 258 -9.24 2.39 4.05
N PHE A 259 -8.02 2.93 3.93
CA PHE A 259 -7.20 3.30 5.09
C PHE A 259 -7.78 4.50 5.86
N GLY A 260 -8.35 5.49 5.16
CA GLY A 260 -9.02 6.61 5.79
C GLY A 260 -10.21 6.17 6.65
N LEU A 261 -11.02 5.23 6.17
CA LEU A 261 -12.12 4.62 6.94
C LEU A 261 -11.63 3.88 8.19
N LEU A 262 -10.49 3.19 8.09
CA LEU A 262 -9.94 2.42 9.23
C LEU A 262 -9.28 3.29 10.28
N LEU A 263 -8.60 4.36 9.86
CA LEU A 263 -7.83 5.23 10.75
C LEU A 263 -8.64 6.45 11.23
N GLY A 264 -9.85 6.65 10.69
CA GLY A 264 -10.71 7.77 11.03
C GLY A 264 -10.24 9.12 10.48
N ASP A 265 -9.33 9.09 9.49
CA ASP A 265 -8.74 10.31 8.91
C ASP A 265 -9.23 10.49 7.45
N PHE A 266 -10.25 11.33 7.27
CA PHE A 266 -10.81 11.70 5.98
C PHE A 266 -10.18 13.01 5.47
N VAL A 267 -8.91 12.99 5.10
CA VAL A 267 -8.28 14.16 4.44
C VAL A 267 -8.48 14.06 2.93
N GLY A 268 -9.60 14.57 2.43
CA GLY A 268 -9.98 14.52 1.01
C GLY A 268 -9.01 15.23 0.03
N GLY A 269 -8.07 16.06 0.51
CA GLY A 269 -7.07 16.75 -0.33
C GLY A 269 -5.86 15.91 -0.74
N GLY A 270 -5.59 14.81 -0.03
CA GLY A 270 -4.40 13.98 -0.28
C GLY A 270 -4.52 13.02 -1.48
N ALA A 271 -5.71 12.70 -1.94
CA ALA A 271 -5.92 11.66 -2.95
C ALA A 271 -5.21 11.95 -4.29
N VAL A 272 -5.23 13.20 -4.77
CA VAL A 272 -4.57 13.58 -6.02
C VAL A 272 -3.04 13.55 -5.87
N ILE A 273 -2.51 13.95 -4.71
CA ILE A 273 -1.07 13.89 -4.40
C ILE A 273 -0.60 12.43 -4.34
N ILE A 274 -1.39 11.56 -3.69
CA ILE A 274 -1.10 10.12 -3.61
C ILE A 274 -1.15 9.52 -5.02
N ALA A 275 -2.15 9.85 -5.83
CA ALA A 275 -2.26 9.39 -7.20
C ALA A 275 -1.09 9.82 -8.08
N ALA A 276 -0.67 11.09 -7.99
CA ALA A 276 0.48 11.60 -8.73
C ALA A 276 1.79 10.90 -8.33
N LYS A 277 2.02 10.72 -7.02
CA LYS A 277 3.17 9.95 -6.51
C LYS A 277 3.11 8.49 -6.95
N ALA A 278 1.94 7.88 -6.91
CA ALA A 278 1.76 6.50 -7.35
C ALA A 278 2.13 6.33 -8.83
N ILE A 279 1.63 7.19 -9.72
CA ILE A 279 1.98 7.15 -11.15
C ILE A 279 3.50 7.28 -11.36
N LEU A 280 4.18 8.12 -10.58
CA LEU A 280 5.62 8.32 -10.68
C LEU A 280 6.48 7.22 -10.03
N GLN A 281 5.88 6.30 -9.27
CA GLN A 281 6.59 5.31 -8.45
C GLN A 281 6.05 3.89 -8.59
N THR A 282 4.92 3.69 -9.25
CA THR A 282 4.28 2.37 -9.36
C THR A 282 4.82 1.62 -10.57
N SER A 283 5.35 0.45 -10.30
CA SER A 283 5.69 -0.53 -11.32
C SER A 283 4.43 -1.28 -11.79
N TYR A 284 4.23 -1.36 -13.09
CA TYR A 284 3.15 -2.12 -13.67
C TYR A 284 3.38 -3.64 -13.58
N SER A 285 2.29 -4.41 -13.60
CA SER A 285 2.41 -5.87 -13.66
C SER A 285 2.95 -6.33 -15.02
N ARG A 286 3.59 -7.51 -15.05
CA ARG A 286 4.14 -8.08 -16.30
C ARG A 286 3.10 -8.19 -17.43
N GLY A 287 1.84 -8.46 -17.11
CA GLY A 287 0.77 -8.56 -18.10
C GLY A 287 0.40 -7.19 -18.69
N VAL A 288 0.40 -6.13 -17.89
CA VAL A 288 0.16 -4.76 -18.33
C VAL A 288 1.30 -4.30 -19.24
N GLU A 289 2.56 -4.55 -18.83
CA GLU A 289 3.74 -4.25 -19.64
C GLU A 289 3.74 -4.97 -20.98
N ALA A 290 3.42 -6.27 -20.99
CA ALA A 290 3.35 -7.05 -22.21
C ALA A 290 2.28 -6.51 -23.19
N ALA A 291 1.14 -6.07 -22.66
CA ALA A 291 0.08 -5.48 -23.49
C ALA A 291 0.51 -4.12 -24.09
N ALA A 292 1.24 -3.30 -23.33
CA ALA A 292 1.81 -2.04 -23.81
C ALA A 292 2.93 -2.27 -24.84
N ASP A 293 3.77 -3.29 -24.64
CA ASP A 293 4.79 -3.70 -25.61
C ASP A 293 4.16 -4.18 -26.93
N ASP A 294 3.14 -5.03 -26.84
CA ASP A 294 2.42 -5.52 -28.01
C ASP A 294 1.80 -4.36 -28.81
N TYR A 295 1.18 -3.41 -28.12
CA TYR A 295 0.63 -2.20 -28.72
C TYR A 295 1.74 -1.38 -29.42
N ALA A 296 2.88 -1.18 -28.76
CA ALA A 296 4.01 -0.45 -29.32
C ALA A 296 4.56 -1.09 -30.58
N VAL A 297 4.75 -2.42 -30.57
CA VAL A 297 5.21 -3.18 -31.74
C VAL A 297 4.25 -3.01 -32.92
N ASP A 298 2.95 -3.13 -32.69
CA ASP A 298 1.95 -3.00 -33.77
C ASP A 298 1.87 -1.58 -34.33
N LEU A 299 1.96 -0.57 -33.43
CA LEU A 299 1.99 0.84 -33.85
C LEU A 299 3.24 1.18 -34.67
N MET A 300 4.42 0.74 -34.23
CA MET A 300 5.68 0.94 -34.95
C MET A 300 5.65 0.26 -36.34
N LYS A 301 5.10 -0.95 -36.45
CA LYS A 301 4.89 -1.61 -37.74
C LYS A 301 3.99 -0.81 -38.68
N THR A 302 2.88 -0.29 -38.16
CA THR A 302 1.94 0.56 -38.94
C THR A 302 2.66 1.78 -39.52
N LEU A 303 3.64 2.32 -38.80
CA LEU A 303 4.44 3.46 -39.23
C LEU A 303 5.62 3.09 -40.14
N GLY A 304 5.90 1.80 -40.34
CA GLY A 304 7.07 1.32 -41.09
C GLY A 304 8.41 1.54 -40.37
N ALA A 305 8.37 1.89 -39.08
CA ALA A 305 9.54 2.09 -38.22
C ALA A 305 9.99 0.77 -37.59
N ASP A 306 11.17 0.73 -36.95
CA ASP A 306 11.69 -0.51 -36.35
C ASP A 306 11.11 -0.80 -34.96
N PRO A 307 10.26 -1.82 -34.78
CA PRO A 307 9.72 -2.17 -33.48
C PRO A 307 10.77 -2.67 -32.48
N ARG A 308 11.92 -3.18 -32.94
CA ARG A 308 13.01 -3.68 -32.07
C ARG A 308 13.71 -2.55 -31.33
N ALA A 309 13.57 -1.33 -31.82
CA ALA A 309 14.17 -0.13 -31.22
C ALA A 309 13.72 0.05 -29.76
N LEU A 310 12.47 -0.31 -29.42
CA LEU A 310 11.99 -0.33 -28.03
C LEU A 310 12.84 -1.29 -27.17
N GLY A 311 13.00 -2.54 -27.58
CA GLY A 311 13.80 -3.51 -26.82
C GLY A 311 15.28 -3.10 -26.71
N THR A 312 15.82 -2.46 -27.75
CA THR A 312 17.21 -1.97 -27.78
C THR A 312 17.45 -0.88 -26.73
N ILE A 313 16.59 0.14 -26.68
CA ILE A 313 16.74 1.23 -25.69
C ILE A 313 16.49 0.74 -24.28
N LEU A 314 15.50 -0.13 -24.05
CA LEU A 314 15.27 -0.72 -22.73
C LEU A 314 16.50 -1.48 -22.24
N SER A 315 17.12 -2.31 -23.08
CA SER A 315 18.34 -3.05 -22.74
C SER A 315 19.52 -2.12 -22.46
N ARG A 316 19.65 -1.02 -23.22
CA ARG A 316 20.72 -0.02 -23.02
C ARG A 316 20.58 0.71 -21.69
N ILE A 317 19.35 1.11 -21.33
CA ILE A 317 19.07 1.76 -20.07
C ILE A 317 19.34 0.80 -18.89
N ALA A 318 18.92 -0.47 -19.03
CA ALA A 318 19.16 -1.50 -18.01
C ALA A 318 20.66 -1.78 -17.77
N GLY A 319 21.47 -1.74 -18.82
CA GLY A 319 22.93 -1.96 -18.76
C GLY A 319 23.73 -0.76 -18.23
N SER A 320 23.14 0.43 -18.12
CA SER A 320 23.84 1.62 -17.66
C SER A 320 23.88 1.68 -16.13
N SER A 321 25.06 1.43 -15.52
CA SER A 321 25.29 1.33 -14.07
C SER A 321 25.23 2.65 -13.28
N HIS A 322 24.89 3.79 -13.90
CA HIS A 322 24.89 5.10 -13.28
C HIS A 322 23.53 5.80 -13.46
N GLY A 323 22.68 5.72 -12.44
CA GLY A 323 21.66 6.76 -12.16
C GLY A 323 20.33 6.73 -12.91
N SER A 324 20.14 5.88 -13.92
CA SER A 324 18.90 5.86 -14.72
C SER A 324 17.97 4.69 -14.38
N LEU A 325 17.82 4.43 -13.07
CA LEU A 325 17.00 3.31 -12.58
C LEU A 325 15.48 3.54 -12.69
N LYS A 326 15.00 4.77 -12.97
CA LYS A 326 13.57 5.08 -12.88
C LYS A 326 12.74 4.39 -13.93
N LEU A 327 13.10 4.43 -15.21
CA LEU A 327 12.33 3.71 -16.24
C LEU A 327 12.25 2.21 -15.94
N LEU A 328 13.33 1.63 -15.40
CA LEU A 328 13.37 0.22 -15.02
C LEU A 328 12.59 -0.09 -13.75
N LEU A 329 12.39 0.87 -12.86
CA LEU A 329 11.58 0.71 -11.66
C LEU A 329 10.09 0.83 -11.98
N ASP A 330 9.73 1.74 -12.89
CA ASP A 330 8.35 1.99 -13.31
C ASP A 330 7.91 0.93 -14.33
N HIS A 331 8.82 0.54 -15.26
CA HIS A 331 8.60 -0.47 -16.31
C HIS A 331 9.71 -1.52 -16.28
N PRO A 332 9.63 -2.53 -15.40
CA PRO A 332 10.71 -3.50 -15.22
C PRO A 332 11.11 -4.17 -16.54
N GLU A 333 12.34 -3.94 -16.93
CA GLU A 333 12.93 -4.68 -18.06
C GLU A 333 13.14 -6.14 -17.65
N THR A 334 12.70 -7.03 -18.50
CA THR A 334 13.04 -8.44 -18.40
C THR A 334 13.57 -8.90 -19.75
N LYS A 335 14.54 -9.82 -19.74
CA LYS A 335 14.99 -10.46 -21.00
C LYS A 335 13.82 -11.04 -21.77
N ASP A 336 12.79 -11.48 -21.07
CA ASP A 336 11.59 -12.04 -21.68
C ASP A 336 10.81 -11.00 -22.47
N ARG A 337 10.69 -9.72 -22.00
CA ARG A 337 10.07 -8.63 -22.74
C ARG A 337 10.82 -8.34 -24.03
N VAL A 338 12.14 -8.14 -23.94
CA VAL A 338 12.98 -7.88 -25.13
C VAL A 338 12.87 -9.03 -26.15
N ASN A 339 12.89 -10.27 -25.69
CA ASN A 339 12.71 -11.43 -26.55
C ASN A 339 11.32 -11.46 -27.21
N ALA A 340 10.26 -11.14 -26.48
CA ALA A 340 8.89 -11.08 -26.99
C ALA A 340 8.73 -9.96 -28.04
N ILE A 341 9.25 -8.76 -27.76
CA ILE A 341 9.29 -7.64 -28.71
C ILE A 341 10.00 -8.06 -30.00
N ASN A 342 11.19 -8.66 -29.89
CA ASN A 342 11.98 -9.09 -31.05
C ASN A 342 11.27 -10.19 -31.87
N ALA A 343 10.65 -11.16 -31.19
CA ALA A 343 9.92 -12.23 -31.85
C ALA A 343 8.68 -11.69 -32.60
N ARG A 344 7.97 -10.72 -32.01
CA ARG A 344 6.80 -10.09 -32.62
C ARG A 344 7.15 -9.06 -33.69
N ALA A 345 8.34 -8.47 -33.69
CA ALA A 345 8.75 -7.41 -34.60
C ALA A 345 8.61 -7.79 -36.10
N GLY A 346 8.89 -9.03 -36.45
CA GLY A 346 8.67 -9.55 -37.84
C GLY A 346 9.68 -9.00 -38.84
N ALA A 347 9.20 -8.55 -40.01
CA ALA A 347 10.02 -8.06 -41.12
C ALA A 347 10.86 -6.83 -40.78
N ALA A 348 11.88 -6.53 -41.57
CA ALA A 348 12.70 -5.34 -41.44
C ALA A 348 11.84 -4.06 -41.63
N PRO A 349 12.17 -2.93 -40.94
CA PRO A 349 11.48 -1.67 -41.13
C PRO A 349 11.61 -1.19 -42.59
N THR A 350 10.59 -0.45 -43.03
CA THR A 350 10.58 0.15 -44.39
C THR A 350 11.16 1.58 -44.40
N GLY A 351 11.40 2.17 -43.27
CA GLY A 351 11.95 3.51 -43.14
C GLY A 351 12.22 3.88 -41.68
N ALA A 352 12.73 5.08 -41.45
CA ALA A 352 12.86 5.68 -40.15
C ALA A 352 11.71 6.69 -39.90
N ILE A 353 11.37 6.93 -38.63
CA ILE A 353 10.27 7.84 -38.30
C ILE A 353 10.63 9.31 -38.55
N LEU A 354 11.91 9.66 -38.47
CA LEU A 354 12.49 10.98 -38.77
C LEU A 354 13.72 10.81 -39.66
N THR A 355 14.06 11.87 -40.41
CA THR A 355 15.35 11.97 -41.13
C THR A 355 16.50 12.21 -40.14
N PRO A 356 17.77 11.97 -40.54
CA PRO A 356 18.94 12.24 -39.70
C PRO A 356 19.05 13.71 -39.24
N SER A 357 18.66 14.68 -40.08
CA SER A 357 18.65 16.10 -39.70
C SER A 357 17.60 16.42 -38.65
N GLU A 358 16.38 15.92 -38.83
CA GLU A 358 15.30 16.08 -37.84
C GLU A 358 15.65 15.43 -36.51
N TRP A 359 16.29 14.24 -36.54
CA TRP A 359 16.80 13.60 -35.32
C TRP A 359 17.87 14.44 -34.62
N ALA A 360 18.81 15.02 -35.36
CA ALA A 360 19.80 15.95 -34.80
C ALA A 360 19.15 17.18 -34.14
N ASP A 361 18.01 17.65 -34.68
CA ASP A 361 17.24 18.74 -34.09
C ASP A 361 16.52 18.31 -32.81
N VAL A 362 15.87 17.12 -32.78
CA VAL A 362 15.25 16.55 -31.58
C VAL A 362 16.25 16.44 -30.44
N ARG A 363 17.47 15.99 -30.71
CA ARG A 363 18.53 15.90 -29.69
C ARG A 363 18.90 17.25 -29.05
N ARG A 364 18.52 18.36 -29.66
CA ARG A 364 18.76 19.74 -29.17
C ARG A 364 17.50 20.38 -28.58
N ILE A 365 16.39 19.66 -28.47
CA ILE A 365 15.09 20.21 -28.03
C ILE A 365 15.13 20.86 -26.65
N CYS A 366 16.10 20.51 -25.80
CA CYS A 366 16.28 21.06 -24.45
C CYS A 366 17.59 21.83 -24.28
N SER A 367 18.27 22.23 -25.38
CA SER A 367 19.62 22.83 -25.33
C SER A 367 19.66 24.28 -24.84
N GLY A 368 18.54 24.97 -24.78
CA GLY A 368 18.46 26.42 -24.46
C GLY A 368 18.67 26.81 -22.99
N SER A 369 19.08 25.89 -22.12
CA SER A 369 19.21 26.20 -20.68
C SER A 369 20.61 26.06 -20.09
N LYS A 370 21.64 25.99 -20.93
CA LYS A 370 23.03 26.14 -20.43
C LYS A 370 23.36 27.62 -20.28
N GLY A 371 22.76 28.22 -19.23
CA GLY A 371 23.02 29.59 -18.83
C GLY A 371 22.69 29.72 -17.34
#